data_6c3e8e87a43e3af36c2c203de56b8458
#
_entry.id   6c3e8e87a43e3af36c2c203de56b8458
#
_cell.length_a   1.000
_cell.length_b   1.000
_cell.length_c   1.000
_cell.angle_alpha   90.00
_cell.angle_beta   90.00
_cell.angle_gamma   90.00
#
_symmetry.space_group_name_H-M   'P 1'
#
loop_
_entity.id
_entity.type
_entity.pdbx_description
1 polymer ?
#
loop_
_entity_poly.entity_id
_entity_poly.type
_entity_poly.pdbx_seq_one_letter_code
_entity_poly.pdbx_strand_id
1 'polypeptide(L)'
;MHVSRSRLAISALAAVAAVQAVANVVRIQEEGMDMITLSNRFGSLKVSLRGAQVRSYKPAGMAEDILFAPKTTTLEGTKDDRGGIPVCWPWFGRNGEPGTESHGFARYSRFEVRGQKEKDDGTILTLGLKPTDETRKVWPYDFDLEYTIRLGATLDLSLRTRNTDARPVKITEGLHPYWRVSDRNKVRVDGLDGCLYCFADVSQVADQTWKGAFVPNGHFDHVFTLTKHEQTITDAGWGRTVVLRGSGYSKIVIWTPEGAFENLTAEDALHFVCVEPATLFRPDAYTLAPGEEHVLSVSIAVSGK
;
A
#
# COMPACT_ATOMS: atom_id res chain seq x y z
N MET A 1 -53.99 37.25 -49.07
CA MET A 1 -52.86 37.76 -48.32
C MET A 1 -52.66 36.83 -47.12
N HIS A 2 -51.68 35.87 -47.19
CA HIS A 2 -51.37 34.98 -46.11
C HIS A 2 -50.00 35.38 -45.51
N VAL A 3 -50.00 35.82 -44.27
CA VAL A 3 -48.77 36.18 -43.54
C VAL A 3 -48.28 34.96 -42.79
N SER A 4 -47.15 34.40 -43.24
CA SER A 4 -46.44 33.32 -42.58
C SER A 4 -45.69 33.88 -41.38
N ARG A 5 -45.97 33.36 -40.16
CA ARG A 5 -45.20 33.64 -38.95
C ARG A 5 -44.12 32.57 -38.77
N SER A 6 -42.91 32.88 -39.05
CA SER A 6 -41.73 32.08 -38.72
C SER A 6 -41.49 32.11 -37.19
N ARG A 7 -41.51 30.97 -36.52
CA ARG A 7 -41.10 30.82 -35.12
C ARG A 7 -39.58 30.50 -35.10
N LEU A 8 -38.78 31.43 -34.60
CA LEU A 8 -37.40 31.13 -34.23
C LEU A 8 -37.40 30.26 -32.95
N ALA A 9 -36.85 29.07 -33.06
CA ALA A 9 -36.56 28.25 -31.91
C ALA A 9 -35.15 28.67 -31.39
N ILE A 10 -35.11 29.25 -30.19
CA ILE A 10 -33.88 29.54 -29.47
C ILE A 10 -33.49 28.27 -28.69
N SER A 11 -32.47 27.57 -29.15
CA SER A 11 -31.88 26.45 -28.41
C SER A 11 -31.01 27.01 -27.28
N ALA A 12 -31.46 26.91 -26.05
CA ALA A 12 -30.65 27.17 -24.89
C ALA A 12 -29.69 26.01 -24.68
N LEU A 13 -28.40 26.16 -25.00
CA LEU A 13 -27.34 25.29 -24.58
C LEU A 13 -27.10 25.53 -23.08
N ALA A 14 -27.56 24.60 -22.23
CA ALA A 14 -27.19 24.56 -20.82
C ALA A 14 -25.72 24.08 -20.71
N ALA A 15 -24.80 25.00 -20.50
CA ALA A 15 -23.44 24.67 -20.11
C ALA A 15 -23.47 24.13 -18.67
N VAL A 16 -23.35 22.82 -18.53
CA VAL A 16 -23.09 22.22 -17.22
C VAL A 16 -21.64 22.56 -16.86
N ALA A 17 -21.45 23.55 -16.02
CA ALA A 17 -20.15 23.83 -15.40
C ALA A 17 -19.81 22.64 -14.49
N ALA A 18 -18.85 21.81 -14.89
CA ALA A 18 -18.27 20.81 -14.03
C ALA A 18 -17.57 21.55 -12.88
N VAL A 19 -18.16 21.49 -11.70
CA VAL A 19 -17.49 21.94 -10.46
C VAL A 19 -16.30 21.03 -10.27
N GLN A 20 -15.10 21.49 -10.61
CA GLN A 20 -13.87 20.80 -10.25
C GLN A 20 -13.77 20.80 -8.73
N ALA A 21 -13.88 19.61 -8.12
CA ALA A 21 -13.63 19.45 -6.70
C ALA A 21 -12.17 19.83 -6.45
N VAL A 22 -11.96 20.93 -5.72
CA VAL A 22 -10.62 21.38 -5.30
C VAL A 22 -10.06 20.30 -4.37
N ALA A 23 -8.83 19.87 -4.62
CA ALA A 23 -8.17 18.91 -3.76
C ALA A 23 -7.94 19.53 -2.38
N ASN A 24 -8.29 18.78 -1.36
CA ASN A 24 -8.10 19.18 0.04
C ASN A 24 -7.02 18.28 0.66
N VAL A 25 -5.93 18.90 1.12
CA VAL A 25 -4.90 18.23 1.92
C VAL A 25 -4.84 18.91 3.28
N VAL A 26 -5.24 18.20 4.31
CA VAL A 26 -5.38 18.73 5.67
C VAL A 26 -4.59 17.86 6.64
N ARG A 27 -3.83 18.49 7.53
CA ARG A 27 -3.27 17.82 8.71
C ARG A 27 -4.31 17.77 9.81
N ILE A 28 -4.49 16.60 10.39
CA ILE A 28 -5.40 16.37 11.50
C ILE A 28 -4.71 15.54 12.58
N GLN A 29 -5.26 15.59 13.80
CA GLN A 29 -4.97 14.64 14.86
C GLN A 29 -6.14 13.66 14.91
N GLU A 30 -5.85 12.37 14.78
CA GLU A 30 -6.84 11.29 14.87
C GLU A 30 -6.25 10.16 15.70
N GLU A 31 -6.92 9.77 16.77
CA GLU A 31 -6.47 8.70 17.68
C GLU A 31 -5.03 8.89 18.22
N GLY A 32 -4.66 10.14 18.55
CA GLY A 32 -3.31 10.46 19.03
C GLY A 32 -2.22 10.53 17.98
N MET A 33 -2.55 10.35 16.70
CA MET A 33 -1.59 10.37 15.60
C MET A 33 -1.69 11.62 14.73
N ASP A 34 -0.53 12.08 14.26
CA ASP A 34 -0.46 13.07 13.19
C ASP A 34 -0.85 12.42 11.85
N MET A 35 -1.97 12.82 11.30
CA MET A 35 -2.52 12.32 10.06
C MET A 35 -2.55 13.40 8.98
N ILE A 36 -2.46 12.97 7.73
CA ILE A 36 -2.77 13.78 6.57
C ILE A 36 -3.98 13.16 5.87
N THR A 37 -5.01 13.95 5.65
CA THR A 37 -6.13 13.59 4.79
C THR A 37 -5.95 14.24 3.42
N LEU A 38 -6.12 13.45 2.36
CA LEU A 38 -6.21 13.93 1.00
C LEU A 38 -7.60 13.61 0.46
N SER A 39 -8.22 14.55 -0.23
CA SER A 39 -9.44 14.30 -0.98
C SER A 39 -9.45 15.08 -2.28
N ASN A 40 -9.88 14.44 -3.36
CA ASN A 40 -10.07 15.04 -4.68
C ASN A 40 -11.17 14.29 -5.43
N ARG A 41 -11.36 14.59 -6.73
CA ARG A 41 -12.39 13.94 -7.55
C ARG A 41 -12.22 12.42 -7.70
N PHE A 42 -11.03 11.88 -7.42
CA PHE A 42 -10.73 10.45 -7.54
C PHE A 42 -11.00 9.67 -6.24
N GLY A 43 -11.16 10.35 -5.10
CA GLY A 43 -11.42 9.70 -3.82
C GLY A 43 -10.79 10.41 -2.64
N SER A 44 -10.55 9.64 -1.59
CA SER A 44 -9.92 10.12 -0.36
C SER A 44 -8.90 9.13 0.20
N LEU A 45 -7.90 9.67 0.88
CA LEU A 45 -6.87 8.95 1.61
C LEU A 45 -6.73 9.51 3.03
N LYS A 46 -6.30 8.64 3.95
CA LYS A 46 -5.71 9.04 5.24
C LYS A 46 -4.32 8.44 5.34
N VAL A 47 -3.34 9.25 5.68
CA VAL A 47 -1.94 8.85 5.79
C VAL A 47 -1.41 9.26 7.15
N SER A 48 -0.91 8.31 7.94
CA SER A 48 -0.21 8.59 9.19
C SER A 48 1.20 9.09 8.91
N LEU A 49 1.66 10.13 9.61
CA LEU A 49 3.07 10.54 9.57
C LEU A 49 3.98 9.55 10.30
N ARG A 50 3.44 8.74 11.22
CA ARG A 50 4.16 7.58 11.75
C ARG A 50 4.11 6.47 10.71
N GLY A 51 5.28 6.04 10.26
CA GLY A 51 5.44 5.00 9.25
C GLY A 51 5.06 5.40 7.83
N ALA A 52 4.68 6.66 7.57
CA ALA A 52 4.09 7.10 6.31
C ALA A 52 2.94 6.21 5.83
N GLN A 53 2.24 5.58 6.77
CA GLN A 53 1.30 4.50 6.49
C GLN A 53 0.00 5.04 5.90
N VAL A 54 -0.37 4.57 4.71
CA VAL A 54 -1.71 4.80 4.15
C VAL A 54 -2.70 3.97 4.97
N ARG A 55 -3.54 4.63 5.79
CA ARG A 55 -4.49 3.99 6.71
C ARG A 55 -5.84 3.72 6.09
N SER A 56 -6.23 4.56 5.13
CA SER A 56 -7.52 4.52 4.46
C SER A 56 -7.34 4.91 3.00
N TYR A 57 -8.00 4.18 2.13
CA TYR A 57 -8.13 4.51 0.71
C TYR A 57 -9.55 4.21 0.25
N LYS A 58 -10.27 5.26 -0.09
CA LYS A 58 -11.64 5.16 -0.61
C LYS A 58 -11.73 5.85 -1.98
N PRO A 59 -11.69 5.10 -3.09
CA PRO A 59 -11.92 5.64 -4.42
C PRO A 59 -13.30 6.27 -4.54
N ALA A 60 -13.44 7.28 -5.39
CA ALA A 60 -14.73 7.91 -5.64
C ALA A 60 -15.76 6.88 -6.15
N GLY A 61 -16.98 6.93 -5.60
CA GLY A 61 -18.06 6.00 -5.92
C GLY A 61 -18.03 4.66 -5.19
N MET A 62 -16.97 4.34 -4.45
CA MET A 62 -16.92 3.13 -3.62
C MET A 62 -17.66 3.35 -2.28
N ALA A 63 -18.49 2.37 -1.89
CA ALA A 63 -19.17 2.40 -0.61
C ALA A 63 -18.23 2.14 0.57
N GLU A 64 -17.29 1.20 0.38
CA GLU A 64 -16.39 0.72 1.42
C GLU A 64 -14.94 1.17 1.17
N ASP A 65 -14.18 1.30 2.26
CA ASP A 65 -12.73 1.50 2.19
C ASP A 65 -12.08 0.27 1.55
N ILE A 66 -11.01 0.49 0.79
CA ILE A 66 -10.25 -0.59 0.14
C ILE A 66 -9.27 -1.23 1.13
N LEU A 67 -8.88 -0.50 2.15
CA LEU A 67 -7.95 -0.96 3.17
C LEU A 67 -8.69 -1.33 4.45
N PHE A 68 -8.26 -2.42 5.04
CA PHE A 68 -8.71 -2.84 6.35
C PHE A 68 -7.96 -2.04 7.43
N ALA A 69 -8.69 -1.65 8.47
CA ALA A 69 -8.14 -1.15 9.73
C ALA A 69 -8.96 -1.76 10.87
N PRO A 70 -8.31 -2.33 11.89
CA PRO A 70 -9.03 -2.87 13.05
C PRO A 70 -9.75 -1.75 13.81
N LYS A 71 -10.93 -2.07 14.35
CA LYS A 71 -11.78 -1.10 15.07
C LYS A 71 -11.25 -0.74 16.47
N THR A 72 -10.38 -1.55 17.03
CA THR A 72 -9.96 -1.49 18.44
C THR A 72 -8.57 -0.91 18.64
N THR A 73 -7.93 -0.39 17.62
CA THR A 73 -6.56 0.12 17.72
C THR A 73 -6.56 1.54 18.30
N THR A 74 -6.22 1.66 19.58
CA THR A 74 -5.60 2.88 20.09
C THR A 74 -4.15 2.87 19.66
N LEU A 75 -3.81 3.65 18.65
CA LEU A 75 -2.51 3.61 17.96
C LEU A 75 -1.42 4.37 18.71
N GLU A 76 -1.77 5.03 19.82
CA GLU A 76 -0.83 5.76 20.64
C GLU A 76 0.11 4.80 21.36
N GLY A 77 1.37 4.79 20.94
CA GLY A 77 2.46 4.07 21.62
C GLY A 77 2.53 2.56 21.38
N THR A 78 1.64 1.96 20.61
CA THR A 78 1.70 0.52 20.32
C THR A 78 2.62 0.21 19.15
N LYS A 79 3.42 -0.86 19.27
CA LYS A 79 4.24 -1.39 18.18
C LYS A 79 3.41 -2.14 17.13
N ASP A 80 2.14 -2.42 17.43
CA ASP A 80 1.28 -3.34 16.68
C ASP A 80 0.24 -2.60 15.86
N ASP A 81 0.70 -1.66 15.03
CA ASP A 81 -0.16 -0.90 14.11
C ASP A 81 -0.44 -1.74 12.85
N ARG A 82 -1.47 -2.58 12.94
CA ARG A 82 -1.95 -3.41 11.83
C ARG A 82 -2.99 -2.66 11.00
N GLY A 83 -3.20 -3.14 9.77
CA GLY A 83 -4.11 -2.52 8.81
C GLY A 83 -3.43 -1.48 7.92
N GLY A 84 -4.17 -0.92 6.96
CA GLY A 84 -3.62 0.01 5.99
C GLY A 84 -2.53 -0.58 5.10
N ILE A 85 -1.50 0.21 4.80
CA ILE A 85 -0.32 -0.19 4.02
C ILE A 85 0.95 0.18 4.81
N PRO A 86 1.40 -0.66 5.76
CA PRO A 86 2.69 -0.47 6.43
C PRO A 86 3.87 -0.49 5.44
N VAL A 87 4.86 0.38 5.69
CA VAL A 87 6.13 0.41 4.96
C VAL A 87 7.13 -0.46 5.70
N CYS A 88 7.55 -1.56 5.10
CA CYS A 88 8.57 -2.47 5.63
C CYS A 88 9.95 -2.09 5.05
N TRP A 89 10.80 -1.49 5.88
CA TRP A 89 12.11 -1.00 5.47
C TRP A 89 13.02 -0.74 6.69
N PRO A 90 14.37 -0.95 6.66
CA PRO A 90 15.21 -1.40 5.55
C PRO A 90 15.32 -2.92 5.44
N TRP A 91 14.47 -3.67 6.11
CA TRP A 91 14.31 -5.11 5.89
C TRP A 91 12.83 -5.50 5.98
N PHE A 92 12.48 -6.52 5.22
CA PHE A 92 11.18 -7.17 5.30
C PHE A 92 11.30 -8.48 6.11
N GLY A 93 10.32 -8.78 6.98
CA GLY A 93 10.40 -9.91 7.89
C GLY A 93 11.46 -9.71 8.98
N ARG A 94 12.08 -10.80 9.43
CA ARG A 94 13.15 -10.77 10.41
C ARG A 94 14.50 -10.65 9.71
N ASN A 95 15.37 -9.73 10.17
CA ASN A 95 16.70 -9.59 9.60
C ASN A 95 17.76 -10.54 10.21
N GLY A 96 17.38 -11.29 11.25
CA GLY A 96 18.25 -12.24 11.95
C GLY A 96 19.15 -11.62 13.02
N GLU A 97 19.12 -10.31 13.22
CA GLU A 97 19.88 -9.64 14.25
C GLU A 97 19.08 -9.59 15.56
N PRO A 98 19.66 -9.97 16.71
CA PRO A 98 18.98 -9.93 18.00
C PRO A 98 18.48 -8.52 18.37
N GLY A 99 17.28 -8.45 18.92
CA GLY A 99 16.69 -7.18 19.38
C GLY A 99 16.17 -6.25 18.29
N THR A 100 16.14 -6.70 17.03
CA THR A 100 15.54 -5.93 15.94
C THR A 100 14.06 -6.31 15.75
N GLU A 101 13.25 -5.30 15.44
CA GLU A 101 11.83 -5.49 15.15
C GLU A 101 11.64 -6.14 13.77
N SER A 102 10.61 -6.96 13.62
CA SER A 102 10.20 -7.47 12.30
C SER A 102 9.80 -6.32 11.37
N HIS A 103 10.11 -6.44 10.08
CA HIS A 103 9.78 -5.48 9.03
C HIS A 103 10.46 -4.11 9.15
N GLY A 104 11.61 -4.04 9.83
CA GLY A 104 12.40 -2.83 9.95
C GLY A 104 11.79 -1.77 10.86
N PHE A 105 12.36 -0.57 10.79
CA PHE A 105 11.97 0.54 11.68
C PHE A 105 11.17 1.64 10.99
N ALA A 106 11.09 1.66 9.67
CA ALA A 106 10.39 2.74 8.96
C ALA A 106 8.92 2.87 9.42
N ARG A 107 8.23 1.75 9.62
CA ARG A 107 6.84 1.69 10.07
C ARG A 107 6.59 2.34 11.46
N TYR A 108 7.63 2.52 12.26
CA TYR A 108 7.55 3.14 13.59
C TYR A 108 8.15 4.55 13.61
N SER A 109 8.83 4.95 12.54
CA SER A 109 9.51 6.23 12.44
C SER A 109 8.55 7.33 12.03
N ARG A 110 8.82 8.56 12.47
CA ARG A 110 8.07 9.73 12.03
C ARG A 110 8.63 10.25 10.72
N PHE A 111 7.83 10.27 9.69
CA PHE A 111 8.15 10.87 8.40
C PHE A 111 7.81 12.35 8.38
N GLU A 112 8.58 13.10 7.60
CA GLU A 112 8.36 14.51 7.33
C GLU A 112 7.68 14.71 5.98
N VAL A 113 6.80 15.72 5.88
CA VAL A 113 6.23 16.14 4.60
C VAL A 113 7.30 16.90 3.83
N ARG A 114 7.73 16.36 2.69
CA ARG A 114 8.69 17.00 1.78
C ARG A 114 8.02 17.83 0.70
N GLY A 115 6.82 17.45 0.33
CA GLY A 115 6.09 18.15 -0.70
C GLY A 115 4.66 17.70 -0.87
N GLN A 116 3.91 18.58 -1.50
CA GLN A 116 2.54 18.37 -1.92
C GLN A 116 2.35 19.04 -3.26
N LYS A 117 1.77 18.36 -4.22
CA LYS A 117 1.50 18.90 -5.54
C LYS A 117 0.16 18.43 -6.07
N GLU A 118 -0.64 19.38 -6.53
CA GLU A 118 -1.87 19.11 -7.24
C GLU A 118 -1.61 19.13 -8.74
N LYS A 119 -2.20 18.18 -9.45
CA LYS A 119 -2.20 18.06 -10.91
C LYS A 119 -3.59 17.67 -11.39
N ASP A 120 -3.86 17.89 -12.67
CA ASP A 120 -5.15 17.51 -13.29
C ASP A 120 -5.46 16.02 -13.16
N ASP A 121 -4.43 15.18 -13.11
CA ASP A 121 -4.52 13.73 -13.04
C ASP A 121 -4.38 13.16 -11.61
N GLY A 122 -4.29 14.00 -10.57
CA GLY A 122 -4.25 13.57 -9.18
C GLY A 122 -3.47 14.49 -8.24
N THR A 123 -3.53 14.16 -6.96
CA THR A 123 -2.83 14.85 -5.88
C THR A 123 -1.65 14.00 -5.41
N ILE A 124 -0.48 14.58 -5.34
CA ILE A 124 0.76 13.93 -4.93
C ILE A 124 1.15 14.44 -3.54
N LEU A 125 1.43 13.50 -2.63
CA LEU A 125 2.05 13.75 -1.34
C LEU A 125 3.41 13.06 -1.33
N THR A 126 4.46 13.78 -0.94
CA THR A 126 5.81 13.23 -0.78
C THR A 126 6.22 13.31 0.68
N LEU A 127 6.55 12.17 1.26
CA LEU A 127 7.03 12.01 2.63
C LEU A 127 8.47 11.55 2.62
N GLY A 128 9.23 11.88 3.65
CA GLY A 128 10.63 11.49 3.74
C GLY A 128 11.05 11.09 5.13
N LEU A 129 12.03 10.18 5.19
CA LEU A 129 12.70 9.77 6.40
C LEU A 129 14.23 9.85 6.18
N LYS A 130 14.92 10.43 7.15
CA LYS A 130 16.39 10.48 7.21
C LYS A 130 16.89 9.75 8.45
N PRO A 131 18.17 9.38 8.50
CA PRO A 131 18.74 8.74 9.66
C PRO A 131 18.63 9.65 10.90
N THR A 132 18.32 9.04 12.02
CA THR A 132 18.40 9.64 13.37
C THR A 132 19.41 8.88 14.21
N ASP A 133 19.73 9.40 15.40
CA ASP A 133 20.60 8.67 16.32
C ASP A 133 20.02 7.32 16.75
N GLU A 134 18.67 7.23 16.85
CA GLU A 134 17.95 5.99 17.17
C GLU A 134 18.07 4.98 16.04
N THR A 135 17.84 5.42 14.80
CA THR A 135 17.91 4.50 13.64
C THR A 135 19.33 4.01 13.41
N ARG A 136 20.36 4.85 13.65
CA ARG A 136 21.78 4.44 13.53
C ARG A 136 22.20 3.42 14.58
N LYS A 137 21.57 3.37 15.75
CA LYS A 137 21.83 2.31 16.75
C LYS A 137 21.42 0.93 16.26
N VAL A 138 20.38 0.88 15.42
CA VAL A 138 19.81 -0.37 14.91
C VAL A 138 20.38 -0.71 13.54
N TRP A 139 20.61 0.29 12.70
CA TRP A 139 21.12 0.17 11.33
C TRP A 139 22.05 1.34 11.01
N PRO A 140 23.39 1.15 11.19
CA PRO A 140 24.36 2.25 11.24
C PRO A 140 24.78 2.71 9.83
N TYR A 141 23.82 3.12 9.03
CA TYR A 141 24.02 3.64 7.68
C TYR A 141 23.27 4.95 7.47
N ASP A 142 23.80 5.77 6.59
CA ASP A 142 23.11 6.97 6.11
C ASP A 142 22.27 6.67 4.86
N PHE A 143 21.08 7.23 4.84
CA PHE A 143 20.11 7.01 3.79
C PHE A 143 19.22 8.22 3.55
N ASP A 144 18.54 8.24 2.42
CA ASP A 144 17.40 9.11 2.16
C ASP A 144 16.24 8.24 1.65
N LEU A 145 15.23 8.04 2.50
CA LEU A 145 14.03 7.31 2.16
C LEU A 145 12.92 8.31 1.79
N GLU A 146 12.32 8.12 0.62
CA GLU A 146 11.21 8.93 0.14
C GLU A 146 10.03 8.06 -0.25
N TYR A 147 8.86 8.41 0.25
CA TYR A 147 7.62 7.75 -0.09
C TYR A 147 6.68 8.74 -0.76
N THR A 148 6.42 8.51 -2.04
CA THR A 148 5.51 9.30 -2.85
C THR A 148 4.18 8.56 -3.01
N ILE A 149 3.10 9.23 -2.66
CA ILE A 149 1.72 8.75 -2.71
C ILE A 149 0.95 9.65 -3.67
N ARG A 150 0.38 9.10 -4.73
CA ARG A 150 -0.46 9.82 -5.69
C ARG A 150 -1.88 9.29 -5.67
N LEU A 151 -2.83 10.14 -5.33
CA LEU A 151 -4.26 9.89 -5.43
C LEU A 151 -4.77 10.39 -6.79
N GLY A 152 -4.92 9.47 -7.73
CA GLY A 152 -5.44 9.69 -9.08
C GLY A 152 -6.51 8.67 -9.45
N ALA A 153 -6.66 8.38 -10.73
CA ALA A 153 -7.52 7.29 -11.21
C ALA A 153 -7.09 5.93 -10.63
N THR A 154 -5.81 5.81 -10.27
CA THR A 154 -5.22 4.76 -9.45
C THR A 154 -4.62 5.39 -8.19
N LEU A 155 -4.40 4.57 -7.17
CA LEU A 155 -3.50 4.92 -6.08
C LEU A 155 -2.10 4.44 -6.47
N ASP A 156 -1.18 5.37 -6.67
CA ASP A 156 0.20 5.04 -7.03
C ASP A 156 1.11 5.32 -5.84
N LEU A 157 1.91 4.33 -5.49
CA LEU A 157 2.83 4.31 -4.37
C LEU A 157 4.25 4.09 -4.89
N SER A 158 5.20 4.91 -4.45
CA SER A 158 6.60 4.79 -4.84
C SER A 158 7.49 4.99 -3.61
N LEU A 159 8.22 3.96 -3.21
CA LEU A 159 9.20 3.98 -2.14
C LEU A 159 10.59 4.01 -2.76
N ARG A 160 11.28 5.15 -2.63
CA ARG A 160 12.64 5.36 -3.15
C ARG A 160 13.62 5.35 -1.99
N THR A 161 14.58 4.43 -2.04
CA THR A 161 15.74 4.36 -1.15
C THR A 161 16.95 4.88 -1.87
N ARG A 162 17.63 5.86 -1.30
CA ARG A 162 18.96 6.31 -1.75
C ARG A 162 19.99 6.01 -0.67
N ASN A 163 21.06 5.33 -1.05
CA ASN A 163 22.22 5.18 -0.18
C ASN A 163 23.01 6.50 -0.13
N THR A 164 23.03 7.16 1.03
CA THR A 164 23.84 8.37 1.25
C THR A 164 25.04 8.11 2.15
N ASP A 165 25.27 6.84 2.54
CA ASP A 165 26.47 6.40 3.27
C ASP A 165 27.67 6.29 2.31
N ALA A 166 28.86 6.31 2.86
CA ALA A 166 30.10 6.05 2.12
C ALA A 166 30.36 4.55 1.84
N ARG A 167 29.56 3.67 2.42
CA ARG A 167 29.67 2.19 2.28
C ARG A 167 28.48 1.67 1.47
N PRO A 168 28.63 0.55 0.75
CA PRO A 168 27.48 -0.16 0.18
C PRO A 168 26.52 -0.61 1.28
N VAL A 169 25.21 -0.50 1.04
CA VAL A 169 24.16 -0.94 1.97
C VAL A 169 23.32 -2.03 1.32
N LYS A 170 22.86 -2.99 2.14
CA LYS A 170 21.92 -4.00 1.70
C LYS A 170 20.55 -3.71 2.29
N ILE A 171 19.53 -3.73 1.46
CA ILE A 171 18.14 -3.59 1.86
C ILE A 171 17.29 -4.73 1.32
N THR A 172 16.26 -5.09 2.08
CA THR A 172 15.07 -5.76 1.60
C THR A 172 13.89 -4.89 2.02
N GLU A 173 12.85 -4.82 1.21
CA GLU A 173 11.76 -3.87 1.45
C GLU A 173 10.44 -4.39 0.93
N GLY A 174 9.35 -3.80 1.36
CA GLY A 174 8.03 -4.11 0.85
C GLY A 174 6.94 -3.18 1.38
N LEU A 175 5.81 -3.25 0.73
CA LEU A 175 4.56 -2.67 1.20
C LEU A 175 3.67 -3.81 1.68
N HIS A 176 3.08 -3.66 2.87
CA HIS A 176 2.29 -4.71 3.53
C HIS A 176 0.79 -4.36 3.58
N PRO A 177 0.09 -4.26 2.44
CA PRO A 177 -1.30 -3.83 2.42
C PRO A 177 -2.23 -4.90 3.01
N TYR A 178 -3.14 -4.44 3.84
CA TYR A 178 -4.28 -5.18 4.35
C TYR A 178 -5.50 -4.85 3.48
N TRP A 179 -5.78 -5.69 2.50
CA TRP A 179 -6.92 -5.48 1.60
C TRP A 179 -8.21 -5.86 2.31
N ARG A 180 -9.09 -4.88 2.49
CA ARG A 180 -10.39 -5.12 3.10
C ARG A 180 -11.27 -5.92 2.14
N VAL A 181 -11.91 -6.97 2.66
CA VAL A 181 -12.76 -7.87 1.88
C VAL A 181 -14.08 -8.16 2.61
N SER A 182 -15.10 -8.53 1.87
CA SER A 182 -16.41 -8.87 2.42
C SER A 182 -16.34 -10.10 3.34
N ASP A 183 -15.58 -11.10 2.90
CA ASP A 183 -15.32 -12.36 3.57
C ASP A 183 -14.13 -13.00 2.83
N ARG A 184 -13.03 -13.28 3.52
CA ARG A 184 -11.83 -13.85 2.88
C ARG A 184 -12.11 -15.16 2.13
N ASN A 185 -13.13 -15.93 2.55
CA ASN A 185 -13.51 -17.17 1.88
C ASN A 185 -14.21 -16.95 0.53
N LYS A 186 -14.59 -15.70 0.22
CA LYS A 186 -15.17 -15.28 -1.07
C LYS A 186 -14.18 -14.56 -1.97
N VAL A 187 -12.90 -14.55 -1.55
CA VAL A 187 -11.82 -13.86 -2.26
C VAL A 187 -11.01 -14.85 -3.08
N ARG A 188 -10.53 -14.34 -4.20
CA ARG A 188 -9.61 -15.04 -5.07
C ARG A 188 -8.49 -14.09 -5.45
N VAL A 189 -7.25 -14.58 -5.40
CA VAL A 189 -6.06 -13.84 -5.86
C VAL A 189 -5.49 -14.53 -7.10
N ASP A 190 -5.46 -13.82 -8.21
CA ASP A 190 -4.89 -14.26 -9.48
C ASP A 190 -3.50 -13.62 -9.70
N GLY A 191 -2.74 -14.16 -10.65
CA GLY A 191 -1.40 -13.68 -11.01
C GLY A 191 -0.26 -14.45 -10.32
N LEU A 192 -0.57 -15.58 -9.66
CA LEU A 192 0.40 -16.42 -8.96
C LEU A 192 0.64 -17.77 -9.66
N ASP A 193 -0.14 -18.10 -10.68
CA ASP A 193 -0.01 -19.35 -11.44
C ASP A 193 1.39 -19.45 -12.07
N GLY A 194 2.05 -20.59 -11.88
CA GLY A 194 3.42 -20.84 -12.34
C GLY A 194 4.52 -20.21 -11.49
N CYS A 195 4.20 -19.46 -10.43
CA CYS A 195 5.18 -18.94 -9.49
C CYS A 195 5.76 -20.06 -8.61
N LEU A 196 7.06 -20.03 -8.38
CA LEU A 196 7.66 -20.81 -7.30
C LEU A 196 7.24 -20.20 -5.97
N TYR A 197 6.96 -21.02 -4.96
CA TYR A 197 6.59 -20.56 -3.64
C TYR A 197 7.23 -21.33 -2.50
N CYS A 198 7.30 -20.73 -1.34
CA CYS A 198 7.70 -21.34 -0.07
C CYS A 198 6.87 -20.77 1.07
N PHE A 199 6.95 -21.41 2.23
CA PHE A 199 6.43 -20.87 3.48
C PHE A 199 7.42 -19.88 4.06
N ALA A 200 6.97 -18.73 4.54
CA ALA A 200 7.83 -17.65 5.00
C ALA A 200 8.59 -18.00 6.28
N ASP A 201 8.01 -18.86 7.13
CA ASP A 201 8.56 -19.26 8.42
C ASP A 201 9.45 -20.52 8.38
N VAL A 202 9.35 -21.34 7.33
CA VAL A 202 9.95 -22.70 7.30
C VAL A 202 11.12 -22.80 6.31
N SER A 203 11.03 -22.17 5.16
CA SER A 203 12.04 -22.31 4.11
C SER A 203 12.15 -21.06 3.26
N GLN A 204 13.40 -20.59 3.09
CA GLN A 204 13.70 -19.51 2.14
C GLN A 204 13.92 -20.03 0.71
N VAL A 205 13.77 -21.34 0.50
CA VAL A 205 13.95 -21.98 -0.81
C VAL A 205 12.57 -22.27 -1.39
N ALA A 206 12.21 -21.53 -2.42
CA ALA A 206 11.01 -21.80 -3.21
C ALA A 206 11.28 -22.97 -4.17
N ASP A 207 10.77 -24.15 -3.87
CA ASP A 207 10.98 -25.40 -4.61
C ASP A 207 9.68 -25.97 -5.21
N GLN A 208 8.54 -25.41 -4.86
CA GLN A 208 7.24 -25.84 -5.33
C GLN A 208 6.63 -24.79 -6.28
N THR A 209 5.92 -25.27 -7.30
CA THR A 209 5.23 -24.40 -8.25
C THR A 209 3.75 -24.32 -7.89
N TRP A 210 3.27 -23.09 -7.70
CA TRP A 210 1.84 -22.85 -7.49
C TRP A 210 1.04 -23.04 -8.77
N LYS A 211 -0.18 -23.57 -8.64
CA LYS A 211 -1.09 -23.77 -9.77
C LYS A 211 -2.43 -23.10 -9.52
N GLY A 212 -2.85 -22.31 -10.49
CA GLY A 212 -4.14 -21.62 -10.48
C GLY A 212 -4.18 -20.38 -9.58
N ALA A 213 -5.39 -19.96 -9.27
CA ALA A 213 -5.62 -18.84 -8.36
C ALA A 213 -5.43 -19.26 -6.90
N PHE A 214 -5.04 -18.30 -6.06
CA PHE A 214 -5.00 -18.50 -4.62
C PHE A 214 -6.38 -18.15 -4.03
N VAL A 215 -6.93 -19.04 -3.19
CA VAL A 215 -8.16 -18.81 -2.44
C VAL A 215 -7.82 -18.88 -0.96
N PRO A 216 -7.93 -17.78 -0.18
CA PRO A 216 -7.64 -17.77 1.24
C PRO A 216 -8.57 -18.73 2.01
N ASN A 217 -7.98 -19.68 2.73
CA ASN A 217 -8.71 -20.62 3.58
C ASN A 217 -7.82 -21.03 4.76
N GLY A 218 -8.01 -20.38 5.91
CA GLY A 218 -7.18 -20.59 7.09
C GLY A 218 -5.98 -19.66 7.18
N HIS A 219 -4.91 -20.15 7.81
CA HIS A 219 -3.64 -19.43 7.93
C HIS A 219 -2.79 -19.62 6.67
N PHE A 220 -2.29 -18.52 6.16
CA PHE A 220 -1.29 -18.52 5.10
C PHE A 220 -0.17 -17.53 5.43
N ASP A 221 1.05 -17.95 5.16
CA ASP A 221 2.24 -17.11 5.16
C ASP A 221 3.17 -17.64 4.05
N HIS A 222 2.82 -17.30 2.81
CA HIS A 222 3.46 -17.84 1.62
C HIS A 222 4.15 -16.75 0.83
N VAL A 223 5.35 -17.05 0.39
CA VAL A 223 6.18 -16.17 -0.44
C VAL A 223 6.24 -16.74 -1.86
N PHE A 224 5.76 -15.96 -2.81
CA PHE A 224 5.75 -16.30 -4.23
C PHE A 224 6.86 -15.54 -4.95
N THR A 225 7.72 -16.26 -5.69
CA THR A 225 8.67 -15.66 -6.63
C THR A 225 7.95 -15.31 -7.91
N LEU A 226 7.90 -14.03 -8.23
CA LEU A 226 7.05 -13.53 -9.31
C LEU A 226 7.57 -13.91 -10.70
N THR A 227 6.66 -14.31 -11.56
CA THR A 227 6.82 -14.40 -13.01
C THR A 227 6.18 -13.21 -13.73
N LYS A 228 5.23 -12.54 -13.06
CA LYS A 228 4.51 -11.34 -13.53
C LYS A 228 4.29 -10.37 -12.39
N HIS A 229 4.42 -9.08 -12.68
CA HIS A 229 4.18 -8.01 -11.71
C HIS A 229 2.74 -7.46 -11.79
N GLU A 230 1.78 -8.38 -11.86
CA GLU A 230 0.35 -8.07 -11.83
C GLU A 230 -0.38 -9.12 -11.00
N GLN A 231 -1.05 -8.69 -9.95
CA GLN A 231 -1.92 -9.51 -9.11
C GLN A 231 -3.31 -8.90 -9.08
N THR A 232 -4.32 -9.76 -9.09
CA THR A 232 -5.73 -9.34 -9.05
C THR A 232 -6.42 -9.98 -7.86
N ILE A 233 -7.00 -9.17 -6.99
CA ILE A 233 -7.83 -9.60 -5.85
C ILE A 233 -9.28 -9.41 -6.26
N THR A 234 -10.04 -10.49 -6.38
CA THR A 234 -11.47 -10.47 -6.69
C THR A 234 -12.26 -10.84 -5.44
N ASP A 235 -13.09 -9.93 -4.97
CA ASP A 235 -14.04 -10.13 -3.88
C ASP A 235 -15.46 -10.31 -4.45
N ALA A 236 -15.90 -11.55 -4.53
CA ALA A 236 -17.23 -11.88 -5.08
C ALA A 236 -18.36 -11.38 -4.17
N GLY A 237 -18.13 -11.22 -2.86
CA GLY A 237 -19.16 -10.76 -1.92
C GLY A 237 -19.57 -9.30 -2.14
N TRP A 238 -18.62 -8.44 -2.51
CA TRP A 238 -18.88 -7.04 -2.86
C TRP A 238 -18.85 -6.77 -4.37
N GLY A 239 -18.59 -7.77 -5.20
CA GLY A 239 -18.45 -7.58 -6.65
C GLY A 239 -17.30 -6.62 -6.99
N ARG A 240 -16.22 -6.65 -6.20
CA ARG A 240 -15.10 -5.72 -6.28
C ARG A 240 -13.83 -6.42 -6.74
N THR A 241 -13.03 -5.69 -7.51
CA THR A 241 -11.72 -6.14 -7.98
C THR A 241 -10.68 -5.08 -7.67
N VAL A 242 -9.54 -5.51 -7.09
CA VAL A 242 -8.35 -4.70 -6.87
C VAL A 242 -7.22 -5.28 -7.69
N VAL A 243 -6.59 -4.46 -8.53
CA VAL A 243 -5.47 -4.88 -9.39
C VAL A 243 -4.22 -4.12 -8.96
N LEU A 244 -3.18 -4.88 -8.62
CA LEU A 244 -1.85 -4.38 -8.31
C LEU A 244 -0.94 -4.56 -9.51
N ARG A 245 -0.25 -3.50 -9.93
CA ARG A 245 0.83 -3.53 -10.91
C ARG A 245 2.02 -2.77 -10.37
N GLY A 246 3.23 -3.26 -10.62
CA GLY A 246 4.37 -2.55 -10.07
C GLY A 246 5.71 -3.03 -10.58
N SER A 247 6.78 -2.55 -9.95
CA SER A 247 8.17 -2.90 -10.24
C SER A 247 9.05 -2.64 -9.03
N GLY A 248 10.33 -3.10 -9.08
CA GLY A 248 11.26 -2.93 -7.99
C GLY A 248 11.04 -3.90 -6.83
N TYR A 249 10.36 -5.02 -7.07
CA TYR A 249 10.21 -6.12 -6.13
C TYR A 249 10.21 -7.45 -6.88
N SER A 250 10.57 -8.53 -6.21
CA SER A 250 10.70 -9.85 -6.82
C SER A 250 9.71 -10.88 -6.29
N LYS A 251 9.02 -10.54 -5.21
CA LYS A 251 8.13 -11.45 -4.49
C LYS A 251 6.76 -10.83 -4.26
N ILE A 252 5.77 -11.70 -4.08
CA ILE A 252 4.50 -11.39 -3.41
C ILE A 252 4.40 -12.27 -2.17
N VAL A 253 4.09 -11.66 -1.04
CA VAL A 253 3.69 -12.40 0.16
C VAL A 253 2.18 -12.42 0.24
N ILE A 254 1.62 -13.59 0.49
CA ILE A 254 0.22 -13.75 0.88
C ILE A 254 0.18 -14.12 2.36
N TRP A 255 -0.43 -13.26 3.16
CA TRP A 255 -0.60 -13.51 4.58
C TRP A 255 -2.06 -13.40 5.01
N THR A 256 -2.52 -14.38 5.78
CA THR A 256 -3.81 -14.36 6.48
C THR A 256 -3.66 -15.09 7.82
N PRO A 257 -4.16 -14.55 8.94
CA PRO A 257 -4.17 -15.28 10.22
C PRO A 257 -5.24 -16.38 10.21
N GLU A 258 -5.04 -17.41 11.04
CA GLU A 258 -6.06 -18.45 11.21
C GLU A 258 -7.29 -17.95 11.98
N GLY A 259 -7.07 -17.07 12.97
CA GLY A 259 -8.09 -16.52 13.85
C GLY A 259 -7.59 -15.24 14.51
N ALA A 260 -7.88 -15.06 15.79
CA ALA A 260 -7.35 -13.91 16.54
C ALA A 260 -5.82 -13.94 16.54
N PHE A 261 -5.22 -12.79 16.28
CA PHE A 261 -3.77 -12.64 16.18
C PHE A 261 -3.34 -11.27 16.67
N GLU A 262 -2.57 -11.23 17.76
CA GLU A 262 -2.16 -9.98 18.41
C GLU A 262 -3.37 -9.07 18.71
N ASN A 263 -3.44 -7.88 18.13
CA ASN A 263 -4.56 -6.93 18.29
C ASN A 263 -5.71 -7.13 17.29
N LEU A 264 -5.68 -8.21 16.47
CA LEU A 264 -6.75 -8.59 15.57
C LEU A 264 -7.67 -9.60 16.22
N THR A 265 -8.96 -9.40 16.16
CA THR A 265 -9.96 -10.37 16.58
C THR A 265 -10.13 -11.50 15.54
N ALA A 266 -10.76 -12.60 15.93
CA ALA A 266 -11.11 -13.67 14.97
C ALA A 266 -12.07 -13.16 13.87
N GLU A 267 -12.92 -12.20 14.17
CA GLU A 267 -13.81 -11.55 13.20
C GLU A 267 -12.99 -10.68 12.22
N ASP A 268 -12.02 -9.90 12.73
CA ASP A 268 -11.15 -9.11 11.86
C ASP A 268 -10.44 -9.99 10.83
N ALA A 269 -9.99 -11.19 11.24
CA ALA A 269 -9.30 -12.15 10.38
C ALA A 269 -10.13 -12.61 9.17
N LEU A 270 -11.44 -12.49 9.21
CA LEU A 270 -12.33 -12.82 8.08
C LEU A 270 -12.45 -11.69 7.06
N HIS A 271 -12.03 -10.47 7.39
CA HIS A 271 -12.31 -9.27 6.61
C HIS A 271 -11.10 -8.64 5.94
N PHE A 272 -9.98 -9.34 5.87
CA PHE A 272 -8.85 -8.91 5.06
C PHE A 272 -8.04 -10.08 4.49
N VAL A 273 -7.23 -9.76 3.49
CA VAL A 273 -6.12 -10.56 2.98
C VAL A 273 -4.95 -9.64 2.72
N CYS A 274 -3.75 -10.05 3.07
CA CYS A 274 -2.53 -9.33 2.67
C CYS A 274 -2.00 -9.91 1.36
N VAL A 275 -1.73 -9.04 0.39
CA VAL A 275 -1.06 -9.35 -0.88
C VAL A 275 0.03 -8.30 -1.04
N GLU A 276 1.26 -8.68 -0.76
CA GLU A 276 2.32 -7.77 -0.38
C GLU A 276 3.46 -7.79 -1.40
N PRO A 277 3.64 -6.71 -2.20
CA PRO A 277 4.81 -6.56 -3.04
C PRO A 277 6.06 -6.34 -2.17
N ALA A 278 7.06 -7.24 -2.31
CA ALA A 278 8.23 -7.21 -1.46
C ALA A 278 9.48 -7.85 -2.09
N THR A 279 10.62 -7.56 -1.52
CA THR A 279 11.86 -8.31 -1.61
C THR A 279 12.26 -8.68 -0.19
N LEU A 280 12.42 -9.98 0.10
CA LEU A 280 12.53 -10.44 1.48
C LEU A 280 13.87 -11.05 1.82
N PHE A 281 14.32 -12.03 1.07
CA PHE A 281 15.43 -12.85 1.51
C PHE A 281 16.78 -12.19 1.26
N ARG A 282 17.75 -12.43 2.13
CA ARG A 282 19.10 -11.89 1.98
C ARG A 282 19.74 -12.16 0.61
N PRO A 283 19.55 -13.33 -0.04
CA PRO A 283 20.04 -13.54 -1.40
C PRO A 283 19.46 -12.59 -2.45
N ASP A 284 18.21 -12.17 -2.24
CA ASP A 284 17.49 -11.25 -3.15
C ASP A 284 17.65 -9.77 -2.75
N ALA A 285 18.39 -9.49 -1.66
CA ALA A 285 18.57 -8.13 -1.15
C ALA A 285 19.24 -7.24 -2.20
N TYR A 286 18.72 -6.03 -2.35
CA TYR A 286 19.39 -5.00 -3.15
C TYR A 286 20.64 -4.51 -2.44
N THR A 287 21.76 -4.49 -3.16
CA THR A 287 22.99 -3.88 -2.67
C THR A 287 23.17 -2.56 -3.40
N LEU A 288 23.07 -1.45 -2.67
CA LEU A 288 23.19 -0.10 -3.20
C LEU A 288 24.57 0.43 -2.88
N ALA A 289 25.37 0.74 -3.90
CA ALA A 289 26.63 1.47 -3.74
C ALA A 289 26.36 2.91 -3.25
N PRO A 290 27.38 3.63 -2.75
CA PRO A 290 27.25 5.03 -2.38
C PRO A 290 26.61 5.87 -3.51
N GLY A 291 25.52 6.57 -3.20
CA GLY A 291 24.77 7.40 -4.15
C GLY A 291 23.76 6.65 -5.01
N GLU A 292 23.77 5.32 -5.04
CA GLU A 292 22.77 4.54 -5.78
C GLU A 292 21.39 4.59 -5.14
N GLU A 293 20.38 4.35 -5.97
CA GLU A 293 18.97 4.38 -5.61
C GLU A 293 18.27 3.08 -6.02
N HIS A 294 17.28 2.70 -5.22
CA HIS A 294 16.29 1.68 -5.57
C HIS A 294 14.89 2.24 -5.43
N VAL A 295 13.96 1.81 -6.29
CA VAL A 295 12.57 2.25 -6.26
C VAL A 295 11.65 1.03 -6.35
N LEU A 296 10.87 0.82 -5.28
CA LEU A 296 9.71 -0.06 -5.30
C LEU A 296 8.48 0.77 -5.65
N SER A 297 7.74 0.39 -6.69
CA SER A 297 6.52 1.09 -7.11
C SER A 297 5.35 0.13 -7.28
N VAL A 298 4.15 0.59 -6.89
CA VAL A 298 2.90 -0.13 -7.02
C VAL A 298 1.79 0.81 -7.45
N SER A 299 1.08 0.47 -8.51
CA SER A 299 -0.15 1.12 -8.95
C SER A 299 -1.35 0.23 -8.61
N ILE A 300 -2.33 0.78 -7.96
CA ILE A 300 -3.51 0.11 -7.45
C ILE A 300 -4.74 0.64 -8.16
N ALA A 301 -5.35 -0.18 -9.01
CA ALA A 301 -6.61 0.10 -9.66
C ALA A 301 -7.75 -0.65 -8.95
N VAL A 302 -8.90 0.01 -8.78
CA VAL A 302 -10.08 -0.57 -8.14
C VAL A 302 -11.27 -0.45 -9.08
N SER A 303 -12.04 -1.53 -9.20
CA SER A 303 -13.29 -1.55 -9.95
C SER A 303 -14.36 -2.35 -9.20
N GLY A 304 -15.63 -2.13 -9.56
CA GLY A 304 -16.79 -2.72 -8.90
C GLY A 304 -17.67 -1.66 -8.28
N LYS A 305 -18.59 -2.09 -7.43
CA LYS A 305 -19.58 -1.22 -6.77
C LYS A 305 -19.19 -0.88 -5.35
#